data_420360f85bbb5e348c1078f0c3bc22e8
#
_entry.id   420360f85bbb5e348c1078f0c3bc22e8
#
_cell.length_a   1.000
_cell.length_b   1.000
_cell.length_c   1.000
_cell.angle_alpha   90.00
_cell.angle_beta   90.00
_cell.angle_gamma   90.00
#
_symmetry.space_group_name_H-M   'P 1'
#
loop_
_entity.id
_entity.type
_entity.pdbx_description
1 polymer ?
#
loop_
_entity_poly.entity_id
_entity_poly.type
_entity_poly.pdbx_seq_one_letter_code
_entity_poly.pdbx_strand_id
1 'polypeptide(L)'
;MKNNTFFKENIVPALVLVIICLVVTAALAFTYGVASPIIAENEKQTADAARAQVLPAGDGFTLYEGELAEGVAECYLADNGEGIAVTSTYGSFGGTLTAMVGVDKEGKVTGVTVTGHADTPGLGTKAMEADYLAGNYTGLDSAAAGSIKDDANVDAITGATISSNAVYQCVKEALAQYENIEGNGGLN
;
A
#
# COMPACT_ATOMS: atom_id res chain seq x y z
N MET A 1 37.85 51.32 -14.92
CA MET A 1 37.10 51.17 -13.66
C MET A 1 35.68 50.53 -13.83
N LYS A 2 35.14 50.35 -15.03
CA LYS A 2 33.80 49.76 -15.27
C LYS A 2 33.70 48.23 -15.07
N ASN A 3 34.80 47.48 -15.21
CA ASN A 3 34.78 46.02 -15.11
C ASN A 3 34.60 45.49 -13.68
N ASN A 4 35.06 46.20 -12.66
CA ASN A 4 34.96 45.79 -11.26
C ASN A 4 33.54 45.91 -10.69
N THR A 5 32.76 46.87 -11.22
CA THR A 5 31.37 47.07 -10.76
C THR A 5 30.45 45.99 -11.31
N PHE A 6 30.59 45.70 -12.62
CA PHE A 6 29.83 44.59 -13.25
C PHE A 6 30.10 43.23 -12.60
N PHE A 7 31.34 42.96 -12.24
CA PHE A 7 31.73 41.71 -11.55
C PHE A 7 31.09 41.62 -10.18
N LYS A 8 31.15 42.68 -9.38
CA LYS A 8 30.54 42.72 -8.03
C LYS A 8 29.00 42.67 -8.06
N GLU A 9 28.37 43.32 -9.00
CA GLU A 9 26.91 43.45 -9.04
C GLU A 9 26.21 42.21 -9.63
N ASN A 10 26.86 41.47 -10.55
CA ASN A 10 26.21 40.38 -11.26
C ASN A 10 26.85 39.01 -10.97
N ILE A 11 28.16 38.92 -10.90
CA ILE A 11 28.86 37.61 -10.75
C ILE A 11 28.94 37.16 -9.31
N VAL A 12 29.18 38.07 -8.36
CA VAL A 12 29.26 37.71 -6.95
C VAL A 12 27.94 37.14 -6.42
N PRO A 13 26.75 37.77 -6.67
CA PRO A 13 25.48 37.18 -6.25
C PRO A 13 25.19 35.82 -6.92
N ALA A 14 25.53 35.66 -8.18
CA ALA A 14 25.35 34.40 -8.90
C ALA A 14 26.24 33.31 -8.32
N LEU A 15 27.48 33.61 -7.98
CA LEU A 15 28.44 32.67 -7.38
C LEU A 15 27.99 32.26 -5.97
N VAL A 16 27.48 33.22 -5.16
CA VAL A 16 26.91 32.92 -3.84
C VAL A 16 25.72 31.99 -3.95
N LEU A 17 24.82 32.21 -4.92
CA LEU A 17 23.68 31.34 -5.16
C LEU A 17 24.11 29.91 -5.51
N VAL A 18 25.09 29.77 -6.41
CA VAL A 18 25.66 28.47 -6.78
C VAL A 18 26.24 27.75 -5.58
N ILE A 19 27.00 28.45 -4.73
CA ILE A 19 27.59 27.87 -3.51
C ILE A 19 26.47 27.38 -2.56
N ILE A 20 25.45 28.19 -2.34
CA ILE A 20 24.33 27.82 -1.47
C ILE A 20 23.64 26.58 -2.03
N CYS A 21 23.33 26.55 -3.33
CA CYS A 21 22.73 25.38 -3.98
C CYS A 21 23.59 24.12 -3.80
N LEU A 22 24.90 24.22 -4.01
CA LEU A 22 25.82 23.09 -3.84
C LEU A 22 25.83 22.58 -2.39
N VAL A 23 25.91 23.48 -1.40
CA VAL A 23 25.93 23.11 0.01
C VAL A 23 24.62 22.43 0.41
N VAL A 24 23.47 23.00 0.02
CA VAL A 24 22.15 22.43 0.33
C VAL A 24 21.97 21.07 -0.36
N THR A 25 22.35 20.97 -1.63
CA THR A 25 22.23 19.69 -2.37
C THR A 25 23.15 18.62 -1.76
N ALA A 26 24.37 18.96 -1.37
CA ALA A 26 25.29 18.03 -0.70
C ALA A 26 24.73 17.59 0.66
N ALA A 27 24.18 18.50 1.45
CA ALA A 27 23.57 18.18 2.73
C ALA A 27 22.35 17.24 2.57
N LEU A 28 21.48 17.50 1.59
CA LEU A 28 20.34 16.63 1.27
C LEU A 28 20.78 15.26 0.79
N ALA A 29 21.77 15.18 -0.10
CA ALA A 29 22.32 13.92 -0.59
C ALA A 29 22.92 13.08 0.52
N PHE A 30 23.66 13.72 1.44
CA PHE A 30 24.20 13.04 2.62
C PHE A 30 23.10 12.50 3.54
N THR A 31 22.11 13.33 3.88
CA THR A 31 20.96 12.93 4.71
C THR A 31 20.19 11.78 4.07
N TYR A 32 19.94 11.85 2.76
CA TYR A 32 19.27 10.78 2.03
C TYR A 32 20.06 9.48 2.06
N GLY A 33 21.38 9.53 1.85
CA GLY A 33 22.24 8.35 1.89
C GLY A 33 22.26 7.62 3.23
N VAL A 34 22.08 8.35 4.35
CA VAL A 34 21.98 7.77 5.69
C VAL A 34 20.57 7.29 6.00
N ALA A 35 19.55 8.05 5.61
CA ALA A 35 18.16 7.75 5.94
C ALA A 35 17.57 6.61 5.08
N SER A 36 17.95 6.54 3.79
CA SER A 36 17.38 5.57 2.83
C SER A 36 17.46 4.10 3.28
N PRO A 37 18.60 3.57 3.77
CA PRO A 37 18.65 2.18 4.24
C PRO A 37 17.81 1.94 5.49
N ILE A 38 17.71 2.94 6.39
CA ILE A 38 16.88 2.84 7.59
C ILE A 38 15.40 2.83 7.24
N ILE A 39 15.00 3.66 6.26
CA ILE A 39 13.62 3.70 5.76
C ILE A 39 13.27 2.35 5.13
N ALA A 40 14.12 1.82 4.25
CA ALA A 40 13.87 0.53 3.60
C ALA A 40 13.75 -0.64 4.59
N GLU A 41 14.56 -0.66 5.66
CA GLU A 41 14.47 -1.69 6.70
C GLU A 41 13.18 -1.54 7.52
N ASN A 42 12.80 -0.30 7.89
CA ASN A 42 11.55 -0.05 8.60
C ASN A 42 10.32 -0.40 7.75
N GLU A 43 10.33 -0.09 6.45
CA GLU A 43 9.27 -0.47 5.52
C GLU A 43 9.12 -1.98 5.44
N LYS A 44 10.24 -2.72 5.36
CA LYS A 44 10.22 -4.18 5.35
C LYS A 44 9.64 -4.74 6.66
N GLN A 45 10.11 -4.28 7.82
CA GLN A 45 9.59 -4.72 9.12
C GLN A 45 8.11 -4.41 9.27
N THR A 46 7.66 -3.24 8.81
CA THR A 46 6.25 -2.86 8.84
C THR A 46 5.41 -3.75 7.92
N ALA A 47 5.93 -4.07 6.73
CA ALA A 47 5.25 -4.96 5.79
C ALA A 47 5.17 -6.40 6.34
N ASP A 48 6.24 -6.92 6.95
CA ASP A 48 6.23 -8.25 7.58
C ASP A 48 5.24 -8.32 8.75
N ALA A 49 5.19 -7.28 9.59
CA ALA A 49 4.21 -7.18 10.67
C ALA A 49 2.76 -7.11 10.14
N ALA A 50 2.53 -6.39 9.04
CA ALA A 50 1.22 -6.31 8.41
C ALA A 50 0.79 -7.67 7.82
N ARG A 51 1.71 -8.42 7.19
CA ARG A 51 1.44 -9.78 6.70
C ARG A 51 1.01 -10.72 7.84
N ALA A 52 1.75 -10.71 8.93
CA ALA A 52 1.40 -11.51 10.11
C ALA A 52 0.06 -11.07 10.75
N GLN A 53 -0.31 -9.80 10.63
CA GLN A 53 -1.60 -9.30 11.12
C GLN A 53 -2.77 -9.77 10.24
N VAL A 54 -2.62 -9.72 8.91
CA VAL A 54 -3.71 -10.09 8.00
C VAL A 54 -3.83 -11.60 7.80
N LEU A 55 -2.73 -12.36 7.96
CA LEU A 55 -2.71 -13.83 7.89
C LEU A 55 -2.01 -14.42 9.15
N PRO A 56 -2.68 -14.44 10.31
CA PRO A 56 -2.07 -14.88 11.56
C PRO A 56 -1.63 -16.35 11.59
N ALA A 57 -2.23 -17.20 10.74
CA ALA A 57 -1.84 -18.60 10.58
C ALA A 57 -0.63 -18.79 9.67
N GLY A 58 -0.23 -17.78 8.91
CA GLY A 58 0.93 -17.79 8.02
C GLY A 58 2.23 -17.74 8.81
N ASP A 59 3.22 -18.52 8.39
CA ASP A 59 4.58 -18.49 8.94
C ASP A 59 5.58 -18.43 7.79
N GLY A 60 6.45 -17.42 7.83
CA GLY A 60 7.30 -17.05 6.69
C GLY A 60 6.48 -16.54 5.49
N PHE A 61 7.09 -15.70 4.69
CA PHE A 61 6.40 -15.15 3.50
C PHE A 61 7.39 -15.03 2.34
N THR A 62 7.12 -15.78 1.27
CA THR A 62 7.91 -15.73 0.03
C THR A 62 7.14 -14.98 -1.05
N LEU A 63 7.84 -14.06 -1.75
CA LEU A 63 7.25 -13.30 -2.86
C LEU A 63 6.81 -14.24 -3.98
N TYR A 64 5.57 -14.08 -4.43
CA TYR A 64 5.05 -14.79 -5.59
C TYR A 64 5.56 -14.14 -6.88
N GLU A 65 6.29 -14.90 -7.70
CA GLU A 65 6.87 -14.43 -8.97
C GLU A 65 6.00 -14.73 -10.20
N GLY A 66 4.77 -15.22 -9.99
CA GLY A 66 3.83 -15.54 -11.07
C GLY A 66 3.05 -14.33 -11.58
N GLU A 67 2.01 -14.59 -12.37
CA GLU A 67 1.13 -13.57 -12.91
C GLU A 67 0.25 -12.96 -11.81
N LEU A 68 0.26 -11.64 -11.71
CA LEU A 68 -0.57 -10.89 -10.77
C LEU A 68 -1.89 -10.46 -11.41
N ALA A 69 -2.97 -10.52 -10.64
CA ALA A 69 -4.27 -10.00 -11.04
C ALA A 69 -4.22 -8.47 -11.19
N GLU A 70 -5.16 -7.91 -11.95
CA GLU A 70 -5.29 -6.45 -12.11
C GLU A 70 -5.46 -5.78 -10.74
N GLY A 71 -4.74 -4.69 -10.48
CA GLY A 71 -4.78 -3.95 -9.22
C GLY A 71 -3.91 -4.53 -8.10
N VAL A 72 -3.40 -5.75 -8.23
CA VAL A 72 -2.47 -6.35 -7.29
C VAL A 72 -1.06 -5.80 -7.53
N ALA A 73 -0.46 -5.23 -6.49
CA ALA A 73 0.91 -4.72 -6.53
C ALA A 73 1.94 -5.79 -6.15
N GLU A 74 1.65 -6.57 -5.11
CA GLU A 74 2.50 -7.65 -4.61
C GLU A 74 1.64 -8.78 -4.03
N CYS A 75 2.12 -10.00 -4.15
CA CYS A 75 1.53 -11.18 -3.53
C CYS A 75 2.63 -12.00 -2.85
N TYR A 76 2.38 -12.43 -1.62
CA TYR A 76 3.28 -13.28 -0.85
C TYR A 76 2.56 -14.56 -0.45
N LEU A 77 3.23 -15.68 -0.65
CA LEU A 77 2.76 -16.98 -0.19
C LEU A 77 3.29 -17.24 1.22
N ALA A 78 2.45 -17.74 2.09
CA ALA A 78 2.91 -18.24 3.38
C ALA A 78 3.70 -19.55 3.17
N ASP A 79 4.92 -19.65 3.73
CA ASP A 79 5.82 -20.79 3.53
C ASP A 79 5.26 -22.09 4.11
N ASN A 80 4.34 -21.99 5.06
CA ASN A 80 3.61 -23.12 5.63
C ASN A 80 2.35 -23.53 4.85
N GLY A 81 2.05 -22.89 3.71
CA GLY A 81 0.90 -23.19 2.85
C GLY A 81 -0.46 -22.79 3.43
N GLU A 82 -0.53 -21.99 4.50
CA GLU A 82 -1.79 -21.57 5.14
C GLU A 82 -2.52 -20.47 4.40
N GLY A 83 -1.94 -19.90 3.32
CA GLY A 83 -2.61 -18.89 2.51
C GLY A 83 -1.67 -17.89 1.84
N ILE A 84 -2.21 -16.74 1.48
CA ILE A 84 -1.50 -15.66 0.82
C ILE A 84 -1.75 -14.32 1.49
N ALA A 85 -0.78 -13.41 1.39
CA ALA A 85 -0.93 -11.99 1.75
C ALA A 85 -0.76 -11.14 0.48
N VAL A 86 -1.80 -10.44 0.09
CA VAL A 86 -1.88 -9.66 -1.15
C VAL A 86 -1.90 -8.19 -0.83
N THR A 87 -1.04 -7.42 -1.49
CA THR A 87 -1.08 -5.95 -1.47
C THR A 87 -1.73 -5.47 -2.75
N SER A 88 -2.89 -4.83 -2.62
CA SER A 88 -3.65 -4.26 -3.74
C SER A 88 -3.76 -2.74 -3.63
N THR A 89 -3.95 -2.08 -4.77
CA THR A 89 -4.07 -0.62 -4.84
C THR A 89 -5.31 -0.23 -5.64
N TYR A 90 -6.09 0.71 -5.12
CA TYR A 90 -7.27 1.23 -5.81
C TYR A 90 -7.45 2.73 -5.60
N GLY A 91 -8.13 3.39 -6.54
CA GLY A 91 -8.43 4.81 -6.45
C GLY A 91 -9.45 5.11 -5.34
N SER A 92 -9.08 5.92 -4.35
CA SER A 92 -9.95 6.41 -3.29
C SER A 92 -10.23 7.91 -3.43
N PHE A 93 -11.00 8.51 -2.51
CA PHE A 93 -11.36 9.93 -2.57
C PHE A 93 -10.13 10.85 -2.47
N GLY A 94 -9.17 10.52 -1.62
CA GLY A 94 -7.95 11.32 -1.41
C GLY A 94 -6.80 10.99 -2.38
N GLY A 95 -6.94 9.95 -3.20
CA GLY A 95 -5.88 9.46 -4.08
C GLY A 95 -5.81 7.94 -4.09
N THR A 96 -4.64 7.36 -4.31
CA THR A 96 -4.46 5.91 -4.27
C THR A 96 -4.52 5.41 -2.82
N LEU A 97 -5.36 4.40 -2.59
CA LEU A 97 -5.40 3.61 -1.37
C LEU A 97 -4.62 2.32 -1.61
N THR A 98 -3.83 1.92 -0.64
CA THR A 98 -3.12 0.63 -0.63
C THR A 98 -3.62 -0.19 0.55
N ALA A 99 -4.09 -1.39 0.29
CA ALA A 99 -4.53 -2.32 1.33
C ALA A 99 -3.78 -3.65 1.21
N MET A 100 -3.51 -4.26 2.35
CA MET A 100 -3.01 -5.62 2.45
C MET A 100 -4.13 -6.51 2.94
N VAL A 101 -4.35 -7.63 2.25
CA VAL A 101 -5.41 -8.60 2.49
C VAL A 101 -4.80 -9.98 2.67
N GLY A 102 -5.13 -10.65 3.77
CA GLY A 102 -4.80 -12.05 3.98
C GLY A 102 -5.95 -12.93 3.49
N VAL A 103 -5.61 -13.97 2.74
CA VAL A 103 -6.56 -14.99 2.29
C VAL A 103 -6.00 -16.34 2.69
N ASP A 104 -6.80 -17.16 3.39
CA ASP A 104 -6.40 -18.48 3.82
C ASP A 104 -6.43 -19.53 2.68
N LYS A 105 -5.98 -20.72 2.97
CA LYS A 105 -5.98 -21.85 2.02
C LYS A 105 -7.36 -22.32 1.59
N GLU A 106 -8.42 -21.86 2.24
CA GLU A 106 -9.82 -22.15 1.90
C GLU A 106 -10.43 -21.03 1.02
N GLY A 107 -9.64 -20.00 0.67
CA GLY A 107 -10.08 -18.85 -0.11
C GLY A 107 -10.85 -17.81 0.69
N LYS A 108 -10.74 -17.78 2.01
CA LYS A 108 -11.44 -16.83 2.86
C LYS A 108 -10.52 -15.73 3.33
N VAL A 109 -11.02 -14.51 3.34
CA VAL A 109 -10.32 -13.37 3.91
C VAL A 109 -10.13 -13.57 5.42
N THR A 110 -8.90 -13.57 5.88
CA THR A 110 -8.53 -13.67 7.30
C THR A 110 -8.37 -12.32 7.97
N GLY A 111 -7.96 -11.32 7.20
CA GLY A 111 -7.81 -9.95 7.70
C GLY A 111 -7.54 -8.96 6.58
N VAL A 112 -7.84 -7.70 6.85
CA VAL A 112 -7.56 -6.57 5.95
C VAL A 112 -6.92 -5.46 6.76
N THR A 113 -5.89 -4.84 6.22
CA THR A 113 -5.29 -3.63 6.79
C THR A 113 -4.95 -2.64 5.68
N VAL A 114 -5.23 -1.35 5.91
CA VAL A 114 -4.85 -0.29 4.96
C VAL A 114 -3.47 0.23 5.34
N THR A 115 -2.51 0.06 4.43
CA THR A 115 -1.11 0.45 4.64
C THR A 115 -0.77 1.82 4.07
N GLY A 116 -1.59 2.34 3.15
CA GLY A 116 -1.39 3.66 2.55
C GLY A 116 -2.69 4.30 2.09
N HIS A 117 -2.89 5.57 2.43
CA HIS A 117 -4.03 6.37 1.97
C HIS A 117 -3.74 7.87 2.12
N ALA A 118 -4.52 8.69 1.42
CA ALA A 118 -4.54 10.14 1.57
C ALA A 118 -5.97 10.69 1.82
N ASP A 119 -6.87 9.84 2.29
CA ASP A 119 -8.27 10.18 2.53
C ASP A 119 -8.47 11.09 3.75
N THR A 120 -9.60 11.80 3.76
CA THR A 120 -9.92 12.79 4.80
C THR A 120 -10.08 12.13 6.17
N PRO A 121 -9.32 12.56 7.19
CA PRO A 121 -9.46 12.07 8.56
C PRO A 121 -10.88 12.22 9.10
N GLY A 122 -11.37 11.19 9.78
CA GLY A 122 -12.70 11.16 10.42
C GLY A 122 -13.87 10.96 9.46
N LEU A 123 -13.63 10.87 8.15
CA LEU A 123 -14.64 10.56 7.14
C LEU A 123 -14.22 9.33 6.31
N GLY A 124 -13.33 9.48 5.33
CA GLY A 124 -12.82 8.37 4.52
C GLY A 124 -12.07 7.33 5.35
N THR A 125 -11.31 7.78 6.34
CA THR A 125 -10.54 6.91 7.25
C THR A 125 -11.40 5.98 8.11
N LYS A 126 -12.72 6.24 8.26
CA LYS A 126 -13.63 5.30 8.92
C LYS A 126 -13.73 3.96 8.22
N ALA A 127 -13.59 3.95 6.89
CA ALA A 127 -13.57 2.72 6.09
C ALA A 127 -12.26 1.91 6.26
N MET A 128 -11.32 2.43 7.04
CA MET A 128 -10.01 1.83 7.28
C MET A 128 -9.81 1.46 8.75
N GLU A 129 -10.83 1.71 9.60
CA GLU A 129 -10.80 1.34 11.01
C GLU A 129 -10.85 -0.19 11.17
N ALA A 130 -10.07 -0.72 12.10
CA ALA A 130 -9.91 -2.16 12.29
C ALA A 130 -11.23 -2.88 12.53
N ASP A 131 -12.14 -2.29 13.33
CA ASP A 131 -13.46 -2.87 13.64
C ASP A 131 -14.35 -2.94 12.39
N TYR A 132 -14.31 -1.92 11.54
CA TYR A 132 -15.04 -1.92 10.28
C TYR A 132 -14.46 -2.97 9.31
N LEU A 133 -13.16 -3.03 9.16
CA LEU A 133 -12.50 -3.98 8.28
C LEU A 133 -12.76 -5.43 8.72
N ALA A 134 -12.61 -5.71 10.01
CA ALA A 134 -12.87 -7.03 10.55
C ALA A 134 -14.35 -7.42 10.43
N GLY A 135 -15.27 -6.52 10.74
CA GLY A 135 -16.71 -6.81 10.68
C GLY A 135 -17.26 -7.05 9.30
N ASN A 136 -16.66 -6.41 8.26
CA ASN A 136 -17.14 -6.54 6.88
C ASN A 136 -16.44 -7.63 6.08
N TYR A 137 -15.15 -7.87 6.32
CA TYR A 137 -14.35 -8.65 5.39
C TYR A 137 -13.85 -9.97 5.95
N THR A 138 -13.71 -10.13 7.27
CA THR A 138 -13.21 -11.39 7.83
C THR A 138 -14.20 -12.53 7.58
N GLY A 139 -13.71 -13.60 6.96
CA GLY A 139 -14.50 -14.76 6.58
C GLY A 139 -15.23 -14.64 5.24
N LEU A 140 -15.07 -13.51 4.54
CA LEU A 140 -15.60 -13.32 3.19
C LEU A 140 -14.85 -14.22 2.21
N ASP A 141 -15.58 -14.99 1.41
CA ASP A 141 -15.04 -15.91 0.38
C ASP A 141 -15.31 -15.43 -1.04
N SER A 142 -16.07 -14.37 -1.22
CA SER A 142 -16.41 -13.83 -2.54
C SER A 142 -16.71 -12.34 -2.47
N ALA A 143 -16.20 -11.58 -3.42
CA ALA A 143 -16.47 -10.15 -3.65
C ALA A 143 -16.73 -9.93 -5.15
N ALA A 144 -17.79 -10.55 -5.67
CA ALA A 144 -18.05 -10.61 -7.10
C ALA A 144 -18.76 -9.36 -7.67
N ALA A 145 -19.31 -8.48 -6.81
CA ALA A 145 -20.03 -7.30 -7.26
C ALA A 145 -19.09 -6.25 -7.92
N GLY A 146 -19.66 -5.43 -8.79
CA GLY A 146 -18.93 -4.34 -9.44
C GLY A 146 -18.60 -3.18 -8.48
N SER A 147 -19.36 -3.05 -7.39
CA SER A 147 -19.20 -2.01 -6.37
C SER A 147 -19.69 -2.54 -5.02
N ILE A 148 -19.15 -2.00 -3.94
CA ILE A 148 -19.59 -2.31 -2.56
C ILE A 148 -21.09 -2.10 -2.36
N LYS A 149 -21.73 -1.19 -3.10
CA LYS A 149 -23.18 -0.93 -3.00
C LYS A 149 -24.05 -2.06 -3.55
N ASP A 150 -23.49 -2.86 -4.45
CA ASP A 150 -24.17 -3.93 -5.13
C ASP A 150 -23.93 -5.28 -4.44
N ASP A 151 -23.09 -5.30 -3.40
CA ASP A 151 -22.79 -6.48 -2.59
C ASP A 151 -23.61 -6.45 -1.29
N ALA A 152 -24.45 -7.45 -1.08
CA ALA A 152 -25.30 -7.55 0.11
C ALA A 152 -24.57 -8.02 1.36
N ASN A 153 -23.31 -8.49 1.23
CA ASN A 153 -22.54 -9.05 2.32
C ASN A 153 -21.66 -8.00 3.01
N VAL A 154 -21.49 -6.82 2.41
CA VAL A 154 -20.56 -5.79 2.87
C VAL A 154 -21.26 -4.44 2.95
N ASP A 155 -21.08 -3.73 4.06
CA ASP A 155 -21.71 -2.43 4.29
C ASP A 155 -20.77 -1.26 3.97
N ALA A 156 -21.23 -0.33 3.12
CA ALA A 156 -20.52 0.92 2.86
C ALA A 156 -20.77 1.96 3.96
N ILE A 157 -19.76 2.70 4.36
CA ILE A 157 -19.93 3.82 5.30
C ILE A 157 -20.63 4.99 4.63
N THR A 158 -21.74 5.44 5.22
CA THR A 158 -22.49 6.60 4.74
C THR A 158 -21.59 7.85 4.75
N GLY A 159 -21.50 8.51 3.61
CA GLY A 159 -20.63 9.68 3.42
C GLY A 159 -19.18 9.34 3.04
N ALA A 160 -18.75 8.08 3.13
CA ALA A 160 -17.42 7.61 2.75
C ALA A 160 -17.47 6.46 1.72
N THR A 161 -18.48 6.43 0.87
CA THR A 161 -18.71 5.32 -0.08
C THR A 161 -17.54 5.10 -1.04
N ILE A 162 -16.86 6.17 -1.48
CA ILE A 162 -15.71 6.05 -2.40
C ILE A 162 -14.56 5.34 -1.69
N SER A 163 -14.26 5.72 -0.46
CA SER A 163 -13.21 5.09 0.35
C SER A 163 -13.58 3.65 0.72
N SER A 164 -14.84 3.39 1.10
CA SER A 164 -15.33 2.02 1.36
C SER A 164 -15.23 1.15 0.11
N ASN A 165 -15.57 1.70 -1.07
CA ASN A 165 -15.46 0.98 -2.33
C ASN A 165 -13.99 0.70 -2.71
N ALA A 166 -13.08 1.61 -2.41
CA ALA A 166 -11.67 1.38 -2.68
C ALA A 166 -11.13 0.18 -1.88
N VAL A 167 -11.48 0.08 -0.60
CA VAL A 167 -11.13 -1.10 0.22
C VAL A 167 -11.78 -2.37 -0.34
N TYR A 168 -13.07 -2.30 -0.69
CA TYR A 168 -13.80 -3.43 -1.29
C TYR A 168 -13.13 -3.94 -2.57
N GLN A 169 -12.69 -3.05 -3.45
CA GLN A 169 -12.00 -3.45 -4.68
C GLN A 169 -10.64 -4.10 -4.38
N CYS A 170 -9.88 -3.59 -3.40
CA CYS A 170 -8.64 -4.25 -2.98
C CYS A 170 -8.88 -5.68 -2.47
N VAL A 171 -9.95 -5.90 -1.70
CA VAL A 171 -10.33 -7.24 -1.24
C VAL A 171 -10.73 -8.15 -2.41
N LYS A 172 -11.52 -7.62 -3.34
CA LYS A 172 -11.93 -8.34 -4.56
C LYS A 172 -10.72 -8.78 -5.40
N GLU A 173 -9.76 -7.90 -5.60
CA GLU A 173 -8.52 -8.18 -6.33
C GLU A 173 -7.66 -9.23 -5.62
N ALA A 174 -7.63 -9.21 -4.28
CA ALA A 174 -6.92 -10.21 -3.49
C ALA A 174 -7.56 -11.60 -3.62
N LEU A 175 -8.89 -11.70 -3.60
CA LEU A 175 -9.60 -12.96 -3.82
C LEU A 175 -9.40 -13.47 -5.26
N ALA A 176 -9.42 -12.57 -6.26
CA ALA A 176 -9.12 -12.94 -7.65
C ALA A 176 -7.67 -13.45 -7.82
N GLN A 177 -6.71 -12.87 -7.09
CA GLN A 177 -5.33 -13.37 -7.07
C GLN A 177 -5.23 -14.76 -6.47
N TYR A 178 -5.97 -15.03 -5.40
CA TYR A 178 -6.04 -16.36 -4.80
C TYR A 178 -6.60 -17.40 -5.81
N GLU A 179 -7.71 -17.08 -6.48
CA GLU A 179 -8.31 -17.94 -7.50
C GLU A 179 -7.34 -18.21 -8.67
N ASN A 180 -6.55 -17.22 -9.10
CA ASN A 180 -5.53 -17.38 -10.13
C ASN A 180 -4.43 -18.34 -9.70
N ILE A 181 -3.97 -18.27 -8.46
CA ILE A 181 -2.95 -19.17 -7.91
C ILE A 181 -3.50 -20.59 -7.80
N GLU A 182 -4.70 -20.78 -7.26
CA GLU A 182 -5.37 -22.08 -7.17
C GLU A 182 -5.55 -22.71 -8.56
N GLY A 183 -6.00 -21.93 -9.55
CA GLY A 183 -6.19 -22.39 -10.93
C GLY A 183 -4.90 -22.81 -11.64
N ASN A 184 -3.75 -22.29 -11.22
CA ASN A 184 -2.44 -22.54 -11.83
C ASN A 184 -1.59 -23.59 -11.09
N GLY A 185 -2.10 -24.26 -10.07
CA GLY A 185 -1.38 -25.33 -9.38
C GLY A 185 -1.43 -25.28 -7.85
N GLY A 186 -2.11 -24.31 -7.30
CA GLY A 186 -2.36 -24.16 -5.88
C GLY A 186 -1.17 -23.65 -5.06
N LEU A 187 -1.37 -23.63 -3.75
CA LEU A 187 -0.41 -23.15 -2.74
C LEU A 187 0.66 -24.24 -2.39
N ASN A 188 1.17 -25.00 -3.38
CA ASN A 188 2.17 -26.06 -3.17
C ASN A 188 3.58 -25.53 -3.26
#